data_52ee903cff783649b9e5164405a55058
#
_entry.id   52ee903cff783649b9e5164405a55058
#
_cell.length_a   1.000
_cell.length_b   1.000
_cell.length_c   1.000
_cell.angle_alpha   90.00
_cell.angle_beta   90.00
_cell.angle_gamma   90.00
#
_symmetry.space_group_name_H-M   'P 1'
#
loop_
_entity.id
_entity.type
_entity.pdbx_description
1 polymer ?
#
loop_
_entity_poly.entity_id
_entity_poly.type
_entity_poly.pdbx_seq_one_letter_code
_entity_poly.pdbx_strand_id
1 'polypeptide(L)'
;EELAEALFVSRTAISKWESGRGYPSIDSLKEISHYFSVTIDELICSREMITAAEDDRKAMLGRYVSVICNALDILTAVLLFLPVFGNGADFPASTALFGLTGIRPWLKTVFIVLIGIITLNGICGVILSRFDQPGWIRHRMMTGMTLSVVSVGVFIGTRQPYAGIICFSILIMKAWL
;
A
#
# COMPACT_ATOMS: atom_id res chain seq x y z
N GLU A 1 -40.15 5.86 10.61
CA GLU A 1 -41.43 6.49 10.93
C GLU A 1 -41.66 6.45 12.41
N GLU A 2 -41.68 5.28 13.02
CA GLU A 2 -41.86 5.04 14.46
C GLU A 2 -40.89 5.82 15.34
N LEU A 3 -39.60 5.88 14.94
CA LEU A 3 -38.59 6.64 15.68
C LEU A 3 -38.88 8.16 15.69
N ALA A 4 -39.36 8.70 14.57
CA ALA A 4 -39.68 10.12 14.47
C ALA A 4 -40.88 10.51 15.35
N GLU A 5 -41.87 9.63 15.45
CA GLU A 5 -43.01 9.78 16.35
C GLU A 5 -42.60 9.67 17.82
N ALA A 6 -41.76 8.67 18.15
CA ALA A 6 -41.29 8.44 19.50
C ALA A 6 -40.42 9.59 20.03
N LEU A 7 -39.65 10.24 19.16
CA LEU A 7 -38.78 11.38 19.52
C LEU A 7 -39.46 12.75 19.30
N PHE A 8 -40.73 12.79 18.91
CA PHE A 8 -41.49 14.01 18.61
C PHE A 8 -40.78 14.95 17.61
N VAL A 9 -40.11 14.38 16.59
CA VAL A 9 -39.39 15.13 15.57
C VAL A 9 -39.92 14.76 14.16
N SER A 10 -39.59 15.61 13.18
CA SER A 10 -39.97 15.30 11.80
C SER A 10 -39.12 14.19 11.17
N ARG A 11 -39.69 13.42 10.26
CA ARG A 11 -38.95 12.40 9.47
C ARG A 11 -37.75 13.01 8.73
N THR A 12 -37.89 14.26 8.28
CA THR A 12 -36.81 14.99 7.62
C THR A 12 -35.65 15.28 8.56
N ALA A 13 -35.93 15.49 9.87
CA ALA A 13 -34.87 15.65 10.86
C ALA A 13 -34.08 14.36 11.04
N ILE A 14 -34.75 13.23 11.22
CA ILE A 14 -34.11 11.91 11.33
C ILE A 14 -33.25 11.64 10.09
N SER A 15 -33.81 11.82 8.89
CA SER A 15 -33.07 11.61 7.62
C SER A 15 -31.84 12.49 7.48
N LYS A 16 -31.88 13.73 7.98
CA LYS A 16 -30.70 14.63 8.03
C LYS A 16 -29.63 14.12 8.99
N TRP A 17 -30.04 13.61 10.16
CA TRP A 17 -29.11 13.06 11.15
C TRP A 17 -28.44 11.80 10.65
N GLU A 18 -29.20 10.85 10.10
CA GLU A 18 -28.70 9.60 9.53
C GLU A 18 -27.74 9.84 8.33
N SER A 19 -28.03 10.87 7.52
CA SER A 19 -27.19 11.24 6.39
C SER A 19 -26.00 12.14 6.73
N GLY A 20 -25.84 12.52 8.01
CA GLY A 20 -24.78 13.42 8.47
C GLY A 20 -24.91 14.87 8.02
N ARG A 21 -26.07 15.26 7.45
CA ARG A 21 -26.35 16.63 6.97
C ARG A 21 -26.83 17.57 8.07
N GLY A 22 -26.94 17.09 9.30
CA GLY A 22 -27.34 17.86 10.47
C GLY A 22 -27.13 17.06 11.74
N TYR A 23 -27.13 17.75 12.88
CA TYR A 23 -27.00 17.14 14.19
C TYR A 23 -28.27 17.32 15.00
N PRO A 24 -28.62 16.36 15.90
CA PRO A 24 -29.70 16.53 16.85
C PRO A 24 -29.41 17.70 17.80
N SER A 25 -30.45 18.39 18.24
CA SER A 25 -30.33 19.36 19.35
C SER A 25 -30.04 18.61 20.67
N ILE A 26 -29.62 19.35 21.70
CA ILE A 26 -29.37 18.78 23.04
C ILE A 26 -30.64 18.10 23.60
N ASP A 27 -31.80 18.69 23.33
CA ASP A 27 -33.06 18.09 23.75
C ASP A 27 -33.38 16.83 23.00
N SER A 28 -33.16 16.83 21.66
CA SER A 28 -33.30 15.61 20.87
C SER A 28 -32.33 14.50 21.28
N LEU A 29 -31.08 14.86 21.67
CA LEU A 29 -30.11 13.89 22.20
C LEU A 29 -30.58 13.26 23.51
N LYS A 30 -31.24 14.04 24.41
CA LYS A 30 -31.82 13.51 25.62
C LYS A 30 -32.93 12.50 25.33
N GLU A 31 -33.84 12.83 24.41
CA GLU A 31 -34.93 11.93 24.01
C GLU A 31 -34.38 10.65 23.35
N ILE A 32 -33.36 10.77 22.50
CA ILE A 32 -32.68 9.63 21.87
C ILE A 32 -32.02 8.75 22.96
N SER A 33 -31.32 9.36 23.92
CA SER A 33 -30.69 8.63 25.03
C SER A 33 -31.71 7.87 25.88
N HIS A 34 -32.84 8.51 26.16
CA HIS A 34 -33.96 7.88 26.87
C HIS A 34 -34.57 6.73 26.08
N TYR A 35 -34.84 6.94 24.80
CA TYR A 35 -35.46 5.94 23.93
C TYR A 35 -34.61 4.69 23.80
N PHE A 36 -33.29 4.83 23.63
CA PHE A 36 -32.36 3.71 23.50
C PHE A 36 -31.78 3.22 24.84
N SER A 37 -32.14 3.83 25.96
CA SER A 37 -31.61 3.52 27.29
C SER A 37 -30.09 3.58 27.37
N VAL A 38 -29.48 4.57 26.69
CA VAL A 38 -28.04 4.86 26.68
C VAL A 38 -27.78 6.25 27.23
N THR A 39 -26.58 6.49 27.76
CA THR A 39 -26.20 7.82 28.21
C THR A 39 -25.87 8.75 27.02
N ILE A 40 -26.00 10.07 27.20
CA ILE A 40 -25.63 11.04 26.17
C ILE A 40 -24.13 10.91 25.84
N ASP A 41 -23.30 10.66 26.87
CA ASP A 41 -21.87 10.45 26.69
C ASP A 41 -21.57 9.22 25.82
N GLU A 42 -22.27 8.10 26.03
CA GLU A 42 -22.16 6.93 25.16
C GLU A 42 -22.60 7.22 23.71
N LEU A 43 -23.62 8.02 23.52
CA LEU A 43 -24.10 8.43 22.19
C LEU A 43 -23.08 9.30 21.43
N ILE A 44 -22.38 10.18 22.14
CA ILE A 44 -21.38 11.09 21.57
C ILE A 44 -20.03 10.38 21.44
N CYS A 45 -19.56 9.68 22.47
CA CYS A 45 -18.27 8.98 22.47
C CYS A 45 -18.25 7.76 21.55
N SER A 46 -19.38 7.09 21.29
CA SER A 46 -19.42 5.97 20.35
C SER A 46 -18.96 6.35 18.94
N ARG A 47 -19.25 7.58 18.51
CA ARG A 47 -18.84 8.10 17.20
C ARG A 47 -17.32 8.38 17.18
N GLU A 48 -16.76 8.94 18.22
CA GLU A 48 -15.31 9.18 18.32
C GLU A 48 -14.54 7.86 18.42
N MET A 49 -15.05 6.88 19.14
CA MET A 49 -14.46 5.55 19.23
C MET A 49 -14.52 4.80 17.89
N ILE A 50 -15.61 4.91 17.14
CA ILE A 50 -15.75 4.30 15.80
C ILE A 50 -14.77 4.96 14.83
N THR A 51 -14.68 6.28 14.80
CA THR A 51 -13.73 6.99 13.93
C THR A 51 -12.28 6.69 14.29
N ALA A 52 -11.93 6.66 15.57
CA ALA A 52 -10.60 6.26 16.03
C ALA A 52 -10.26 4.81 15.63
N ALA A 53 -11.20 3.87 15.81
CA ALA A 53 -11.02 2.48 15.41
C ALA A 53 -10.88 2.32 13.89
N GLU A 54 -11.62 3.11 13.09
CA GLU A 54 -11.49 3.12 11.63
C GLU A 54 -10.13 3.68 11.18
N ASP A 55 -9.64 4.74 11.83
CA ASP A 55 -8.36 5.35 11.50
C ASP A 55 -7.19 4.44 11.90
N ASP A 56 -7.28 3.76 13.04
CA ASP A 56 -6.33 2.72 13.45
C ASP A 56 -6.32 1.56 12.47
N ARG A 57 -7.49 1.13 12.00
CA ARG A 57 -7.61 0.07 11.00
C ARG A 57 -6.98 0.48 9.67
N LYS A 58 -7.23 1.70 9.20
CA LYS A 58 -6.61 2.24 7.97
C LYS A 58 -5.08 2.32 8.10
N ALA A 59 -4.59 2.77 9.24
CA ALA A 59 -3.16 2.82 9.54
C ALA A 59 -2.52 1.43 9.56
N MET A 60 -3.17 0.45 10.18
CA MET A 60 -2.73 -0.95 10.16
C MET A 60 -2.68 -1.51 8.74
N LEU A 61 -3.75 -1.35 7.96
CA LEU A 61 -3.79 -1.82 6.57
C LEU A 61 -2.67 -1.19 5.73
N GLY A 62 -2.46 0.12 5.84
CA GLY A 62 -1.36 0.81 5.16
C GLY A 62 0.01 0.27 5.54
N ARG A 63 0.21 -0.10 6.81
CA ARG A 63 1.45 -0.73 7.27
C ARG A 63 1.64 -2.12 6.68
N TYR A 64 0.60 -2.97 6.65
CA TYR A 64 0.67 -4.30 6.04
C TYR A 64 0.99 -4.22 4.55
N VAL A 65 0.30 -3.36 3.81
CA VAL A 65 0.56 -3.12 2.38
C VAL A 65 2.00 -2.68 2.16
N SER A 66 2.51 -1.73 2.97
CA SER A 66 3.90 -1.28 2.90
C SER A 66 4.89 -2.42 3.12
N VAL A 67 4.67 -3.28 4.12
CA VAL A 67 5.55 -4.43 4.39
C VAL A 67 5.54 -5.40 3.22
N ILE A 68 4.39 -5.70 2.63
CA ILE A 68 4.28 -6.57 1.46
C ILE A 68 5.02 -5.97 0.27
N CYS A 69 4.84 -4.68 -0.02
CA CYS A 69 5.55 -3.99 -1.10
C CYS A 69 7.07 -4.03 -0.90
N ASN A 70 7.55 -3.83 0.32
CA ASN A 70 8.96 -3.90 0.66
C ASN A 70 9.51 -5.33 0.55
N ALA A 71 8.73 -6.35 0.94
CA ALA A 71 9.10 -7.74 0.75
C ALA A 71 9.23 -8.11 -0.75
N LEU A 72 8.35 -7.58 -1.60
CA LEU A 72 8.45 -7.73 -3.05
C LEU A 72 9.73 -7.06 -3.61
N ASP A 73 10.17 -5.94 -3.02
CA ASP A 73 11.45 -5.31 -3.37
C ASP A 73 12.63 -6.20 -2.99
N ILE A 74 12.60 -6.82 -1.83
CA ILE A 74 13.65 -7.78 -1.43
C ILE A 74 13.67 -9.00 -2.36
N LEU A 75 12.50 -9.46 -2.80
CA LEU A 75 12.39 -10.59 -3.72
C LEU A 75 13.11 -10.34 -5.05
N THR A 76 13.27 -9.07 -5.48
CA THR A 76 14.05 -8.75 -6.69
C THR A 76 15.51 -9.20 -6.60
N ALA A 77 16.07 -9.37 -5.39
CA ALA A 77 17.43 -9.91 -5.20
C ALA A 77 17.59 -11.32 -5.79
N VAL A 78 16.53 -12.10 -5.87
CA VAL A 78 16.54 -13.44 -6.45
C VAL A 78 16.97 -13.41 -7.94
N LEU A 79 16.72 -12.29 -8.64
CA LEU A 79 17.15 -12.09 -10.02
C LEU A 79 18.68 -12.18 -10.19
N LEU A 80 19.45 -11.92 -9.13
CA LEU A 80 20.92 -12.06 -9.20
C LEU A 80 21.37 -13.51 -9.47
N PHE A 81 20.56 -14.45 -9.01
CA PHE A 81 20.88 -15.89 -9.06
C PHE A 81 20.10 -16.65 -10.14
N LEU A 82 18.94 -16.11 -10.55
CA LEU A 82 18.11 -16.76 -11.59
C LEU A 82 18.74 -16.64 -12.97
N PRO A 83 18.69 -17.71 -13.78
CA PRO A 83 19.17 -17.69 -15.17
C PRO A 83 18.13 -17.04 -16.10
N VAL A 84 17.92 -15.73 -15.93
CA VAL A 84 16.91 -14.95 -16.69
C VAL A 84 17.52 -13.89 -17.60
N PHE A 85 18.86 -13.82 -17.66
CA PHE A 85 19.56 -12.86 -18.50
C PHE A 85 20.06 -13.52 -19.78
N GLY A 86 19.77 -12.91 -20.93
CA GLY A 86 20.26 -13.35 -22.24
C GLY A 86 21.75 -13.03 -22.42
N ASN A 87 22.55 -14.02 -22.77
CA ASN A 87 24.01 -13.91 -22.93
C ASN A 87 24.44 -13.74 -24.40
N GLY A 88 23.92 -12.73 -25.11
CA GLY A 88 24.33 -12.40 -26.49
C GLY A 88 23.40 -12.94 -27.56
N ALA A 89 23.94 -13.12 -28.79
CA ALA A 89 23.15 -13.34 -30.01
C ALA A 89 22.51 -14.76 -30.11
N ASP A 90 23.01 -15.70 -29.34
CA ASP A 90 22.50 -17.08 -29.36
C ASP A 90 21.41 -17.30 -28.31
N PHE A 91 20.18 -16.89 -28.62
CA PHE A 91 19.01 -17.42 -27.90
C PHE A 91 18.94 -18.92 -28.15
N PRO A 92 18.97 -19.78 -27.10
CA PRO A 92 18.22 -19.68 -25.85
C PRO A 92 19.05 -19.78 -24.56
N ALA A 93 20.33 -19.45 -24.56
CA ALA A 93 21.16 -19.59 -23.38
C ALA A 93 20.89 -18.43 -22.39
N SER A 94 19.94 -18.62 -21.49
CA SER A 94 19.76 -17.74 -20.33
C SER A 94 20.77 -18.09 -19.23
N THR A 95 21.41 -17.08 -18.65
CA THR A 95 22.41 -17.24 -17.58
C THR A 95 22.05 -16.37 -16.38
N ALA A 96 22.57 -16.73 -15.20
CA ALA A 96 22.51 -15.86 -14.04
C ALA A 96 23.34 -14.59 -14.29
N LEU A 97 23.02 -13.52 -13.59
CA LEU A 97 23.66 -12.21 -13.77
C LEU A 97 25.18 -12.28 -13.66
N PHE A 98 25.72 -13.08 -12.77
CA PHE A 98 27.16 -13.27 -12.58
C PHE A 98 27.82 -14.01 -13.76
N GLY A 99 27.11 -14.89 -14.44
CA GLY A 99 27.57 -15.64 -15.60
C GLY A 99 27.51 -14.88 -16.95
N LEU A 100 27.01 -13.66 -16.95
CA LEU A 100 26.94 -12.84 -18.15
C LEU A 100 28.33 -12.44 -18.66
N THR A 101 28.69 -12.91 -19.87
CA THR A 101 29.95 -12.60 -20.56
C THR A 101 29.74 -11.87 -21.90
N GLY A 102 28.54 -12.06 -22.52
CA GLY A 102 28.21 -11.51 -23.85
C GLY A 102 27.71 -10.07 -23.88
N ILE A 103 27.71 -9.35 -22.76
CA ILE A 103 27.27 -7.95 -22.65
C ILE A 103 28.43 -7.03 -22.24
N ARG A 104 28.26 -5.73 -22.52
CA ARG A 104 29.23 -4.71 -22.09
C ARG A 104 29.38 -4.70 -20.57
N PRO A 105 30.61 -4.66 -20.00
CA PRO A 105 30.84 -4.78 -18.56
C PRO A 105 30.08 -3.75 -17.72
N TRP A 106 29.95 -2.50 -18.21
CA TRP A 106 29.23 -1.45 -17.50
C TRP A 106 27.72 -1.77 -17.34
N LEU A 107 27.12 -2.48 -18.29
CA LEU A 107 25.70 -2.89 -18.22
C LEU A 107 25.47 -3.88 -17.09
N LYS A 108 26.38 -4.84 -16.91
CA LYS A 108 26.35 -5.77 -15.78
C LYS A 108 26.40 -5.03 -14.44
N THR A 109 27.29 -4.02 -14.34
CA THR A 109 27.37 -3.18 -13.15
C THR A 109 26.08 -2.42 -12.89
N VAL A 110 25.47 -1.86 -13.94
CA VAL A 110 24.17 -1.16 -13.82
C VAL A 110 23.09 -2.10 -13.27
N PHE A 111 23.00 -3.33 -13.77
CA PHE A 111 22.02 -4.29 -13.27
C PHE A 111 22.23 -4.65 -11.80
N ILE A 112 23.49 -4.91 -11.39
CA ILE A 112 23.83 -5.21 -10.00
C ILE A 112 23.46 -4.04 -9.09
N VAL A 113 23.82 -2.82 -9.48
CA VAL A 113 23.55 -1.60 -8.69
C VAL A 113 22.04 -1.37 -8.60
N LEU A 114 21.31 -1.50 -9.70
CA LEU A 114 19.86 -1.30 -9.73
C LEU A 114 19.12 -2.29 -8.84
N ILE A 115 19.41 -3.60 -8.96
CA ILE A 115 18.85 -4.64 -8.11
C ILE A 115 19.24 -4.40 -6.65
N GLY A 116 20.49 -4.02 -6.40
CA GLY A 116 20.99 -3.71 -5.07
C GLY A 116 20.24 -2.55 -4.41
N ILE A 117 20.01 -1.45 -5.14
CA ILE A 117 19.25 -0.30 -4.63
C ILE A 117 17.82 -0.69 -4.30
N ILE A 118 17.14 -1.44 -5.17
CA ILE A 118 15.76 -1.90 -4.91
C ILE A 118 15.71 -2.78 -3.67
N THR A 119 16.63 -3.73 -3.56
CA THR A 119 16.71 -4.65 -2.42
C THR A 119 16.99 -3.91 -1.12
N LEU A 120 17.93 -2.96 -1.12
CA LEU A 120 18.24 -2.13 0.05
C LEU A 120 17.03 -1.26 0.44
N ASN A 121 16.34 -0.66 -0.52
CA ASN A 121 15.10 0.08 -0.26
C ASN A 121 14.07 -0.82 0.43
N GLY A 122 13.88 -2.07 -0.02
CA GLY A 122 12.99 -3.04 0.59
C GLY A 122 13.39 -3.40 2.02
N ILE A 123 14.68 -3.69 2.26
CA ILE A 123 15.21 -4.03 3.60
C ILE A 123 15.02 -2.85 4.56
N CYS A 124 15.44 -1.65 4.17
CA CYS A 124 15.23 -0.43 4.95
C CYS A 124 13.73 -0.23 5.22
N GLY A 125 12.88 -0.52 4.23
CA GLY A 125 11.45 -0.44 4.33
C GLY A 125 10.85 -1.34 5.41
N VAL A 126 11.25 -2.58 5.46
CA VAL A 126 10.79 -3.54 6.48
C VAL A 126 11.29 -3.15 7.87
N ILE A 127 12.57 -2.76 8.00
CA ILE A 127 13.14 -2.40 9.31
C ILE A 127 12.46 -1.14 9.87
N LEU A 128 12.30 -0.11 9.06
CA LEU A 128 11.75 1.18 9.48
C LEU A 128 10.22 1.15 9.63
N SER A 129 9.53 0.16 9.07
CA SER A 129 8.06 0.05 9.16
C SER A 129 7.54 -0.03 10.61
N ARG A 130 8.39 -0.36 11.57
CA ARG A 130 8.07 -0.37 13.01
C ARG A 130 8.00 1.03 13.64
N PHE A 131 8.67 2.00 13.03
CA PHE A 131 8.85 3.36 13.59
C PHE A 131 8.16 4.43 12.77
N ASP A 132 7.62 4.10 11.60
CA ASP A 132 7.14 5.07 10.63
C ASP A 132 5.78 5.69 11.00
N GLN A 133 5.74 6.99 10.85
CA GLN A 133 4.51 7.76 10.81
C GLN A 133 3.81 7.59 9.43
N PRO A 134 2.48 7.76 9.34
CA PRO A 134 1.71 7.52 8.10
C PRO A 134 2.23 8.25 6.86
N GLY A 135 2.74 9.48 7.03
CA GLY A 135 3.31 10.27 5.93
C GLY A 135 4.58 9.67 5.32
N TRP A 136 5.45 9.10 6.14
CA TRP A 136 6.69 8.45 5.70
C TRP A 136 6.43 7.16 4.93
N ILE A 137 5.43 6.39 5.35
CA ILE A 137 5.02 5.15 4.66
C ILE A 137 4.65 5.46 3.22
N ARG A 138 3.84 6.51 2.99
CA ARG A 138 3.41 6.92 1.65
C ARG A 138 4.58 7.32 0.75
N HIS A 139 5.51 8.13 1.25
CA HIS A 139 6.69 8.54 0.47
C HIS A 139 7.55 7.34 0.08
N ARG A 140 7.76 6.40 0.97
CA ARG A 140 8.56 5.19 0.69
C ARG A 140 7.87 4.22 -0.28
N MET A 141 6.57 4.08 -0.22
CA MET A 141 5.82 3.32 -1.24
C MET A 141 6.02 3.94 -2.63
N MET A 142 5.95 5.27 -2.74
CA MET A 142 6.21 5.97 -4.00
C MET A 142 7.65 5.74 -4.50
N THR A 143 8.66 5.82 -3.63
CA THR A 143 10.06 5.54 -4.04
C THR A 143 10.25 4.10 -4.51
N GLY A 144 9.66 3.12 -3.83
CA GLY A 144 9.69 1.72 -4.26
C GLY A 144 9.00 1.49 -5.61
N MET A 145 7.86 2.16 -5.86
CA MET A 145 7.17 2.10 -7.15
C MET A 145 8.01 2.73 -8.26
N THR A 146 8.58 3.92 -8.05
CA THR A 146 9.41 4.60 -9.06
C THR A 146 10.65 3.76 -9.41
N LEU A 147 11.31 3.17 -8.43
CA LEU A 147 12.45 2.27 -8.66
C LEU A 147 12.03 1.03 -9.47
N SER A 148 10.86 0.45 -9.20
CA SER A 148 10.34 -0.68 -9.96
C SER A 148 10.04 -0.31 -11.41
N VAL A 149 9.46 0.87 -11.67
CA VAL A 149 9.21 1.38 -13.03
C VAL A 149 10.55 1.58 -13.79
N VAL A 150 11.53 2.19 -13.14
CA VAL A 150 12.86 2.39 -13.72
C VAL A 150 13.51 1.06 -14.06
N SER A 151 13.41 0.06 -13.19
CA SER A 151 13.98 -1.27 -13.43
C SER A 151 13.38 -1.95 -14.65
N VAL A 152 12.06 -1.90 -14.81
CA VAL A 152 11.36 -2.43 -15.97
C VAL A 152 11.85 -1.73 -17.25
N GLY A 153 11.93 -0.41 -17.24
CA GLY A 153 12.43 0.37 -18.38
C GLY A 153 13.87 0.00 -18.78
N VAL A 154 14.76 -0.16 -17.80
CA VAL A 154 16.16 -0.54 -18.01
C VAL A 154 16.26 -1.96 -18.59
N PHE A 155 15.56 -2.94 -18.03
CA PHE A 155 15.63 -4.33 -18.53
C PHE A 155 15.02 -4.47 -19.92
N ILE A 156 13.92 -3.80 -20.23
CA ILE A 156 13.33 -3.82 -21.58
C ILE A 156 14.27 -3.09 -22.57
N GLY A 157 14.76 -1.91 -22.22
CA GLY A 157 15.66 -1.13 -23.09
C GLY A 157 16.99 -1.80 -23.37
N THR A 158 17.45 -2.67 -22.48
CA THR A 158 18.69 -3.45 -22.64
C THR A 158 18.48 -4.84 -23.23
N ARG A 159 17.28 -5.13 -23.74
CA ARG A 159 16.91 -6.41 -24.37
C ARG A 159 17.03 -7.61 -23.41
N GLN A 160 16.66 -7.42 -22.14
CA GLN A 160 16.58 -8.48 -21.15
C GLN A 160 15.10 -8.78 -20.81
N PRO A 161 14.32 -9.38 -21.73
CA PRO A 161 12.87 -9.48 -21.60
C PRO A 161 12.41 -10.30 -20.39
N TYR A 162 13.10 -11.38 -20.06
CA TYR A 162 12.70 -12.25 -18.95
C TYR A 162 12.84 -11.55 -17.60
N ALA A 163 13.97 -10.85 -17.36
CA ALA A 163 14.15 -10.04 -16.18
C ALA A 163 13.14 -8.86 -16.12
N GLY A 164 12.86 -8.25 -17.28
CA GLY A 164 11.85 -7.21 -17.44
C GLY A 164 10.44 -7.69 -17.08
N ILE A 165 10.03 -8.88 -17.55
CA ILE A 165 8.71 -9.47 -17.25
C ILE A 165 8.56 -9.73 -15.75
N ILE A 166 9.58 -10.27 -15.09
CA ILE A 166 9.53 -10.52 -13.65
C ILE A 166 9.38 -9.19 -12.88
N CYS A 167 10.20 -8.19 -13.19
CA CYS A 167 10.08 -6.87 -12.57
C CYS A 167 8.73 -6.21 -12.85
N PHE A 168 8.19 -6.37 -14.05
CA PHE A 168 6.87 -5.87 -14.41
C PHE A 168 5.76 -6.57 -13.64
N SER A 169 5.84 -7.89 -13.46
CA SER A 169 4.89 -8.65 -12.63
C SER A 169 4.90 -8.18 -11.18
N ILE A 170 6.09 -7.93 -10.61
CA ILE A 170 6.23 -7.37 -9.26
C ILE A 170 5.62 -5.96 -9.19
N LEU A 171 5.83 -5.13 -10.21
CA LEU A 171 5.23 -3.79 -10.28
C LEU A 171 3.70 -3.85 -10.33
N ILE A 172 3.12 -4.74 -11.12
CA ILE A 172 1.67 -4.94 -11.16
C ILE A 172 1.13 -5.36 -9.80
N MET A 173 1.79 -6.32 -9.14
CA MET A 173 1.39 -6.76 -7.79
C MET A 173 1.40 -5.60 -6.79
N LYS A 174 2.40 -4.72 -6.84
CA LYS A 174 2.47 -3.53 -5.99
C LYS A 174 1.39 -2.50 -6.32
N ALA A 175 1.05 -2.35 -7.60
CA ALA A 175 0.03 -1.39 -8.03
C ALA A 175 -1.40 -1.86 -7.67
N TRP A 176 -1.59 -3.15 -7.46
CA TRP A 176 -2.88 -3.73 -7.10
C TRP A 176 -3.12 -3.78 -5.59
N LEU A 177 -2.07 -3.71 -4.79
CA LEU A 177 -2.11 -3.63 -3.33
C LEU A 177 -2.47 -2.23 -2.82
#